data_28d2b5f25ebae709227fbbc1f7cde8d5
#
_entry.id   28d2b5f25ebae709227fbbc1f7cde8d5
#
_cell.length_a   1.000
_cell.length_b   1.000
_cell.length_c   1.000
_cell.angle_alpha   90.00
_cell.angle_beta   90.00
_cell.angle_gamma   90.00
#
_symmetry.space_group_name_H-M   'P 1'
#
loop_
_entity.id
_entity.type
_entity.pdbx_description
1 polymer ?
#
loop_
_entity_poly.entity_id
_entity_poly.type
_entity_poly.pdbx_seq_one_letter_code
_entity_poly.pdbx_strand_id
1 'polypeptide(L)'
;MKIQHIFFDLDNTLWDHRRNAYLTLKDIFNRQKVSEKYNLNFEDFHREYFTINERLWEQIRDGEIDKDYLRKHRFYDSFLFFGIDDLELAQLFEDNFLDEILNYNDLVEGAFDLLEYLSEKKYKLHILSNGFKEVTYRKCELSGIKNYFETITSADEINIRKPHPEVYEYALKKAGAQKEESMMIGDDWIADVEGGKSFGLKVIFFDVFNDNYKAPDVTVIKKLSEIKTLL
;
A
#
# COMPACT_ATOMS: atom_id res chain seq x y z
N MET A 1 9.98 8.28 26.03
CA MET A 1 8.57 7.94 26.30
C MET A 1 8.30 6.56 25.76
N LYS A 2 7.34 5.85 26.32
CA LYS A 2 6.96 4.48 25.86
C LYS A 2 6.02 4.63 24.66
N ILE A 3 6.23 3.83 23.60
CA ILE A 3 5.31 3.79 22.47
C ILE A 3 3.96 3.24 22.93
N GLN A 4 2.89 3.89 22.50
CA GLN A 4 1.50 3.53 22.76
C GLN A 4 0.69 3.39 21.45
N HIS A 5 1.02 4.20 20.44
CA HIS A 5 0.34 4.24 19.15
C HIS A 5 1.25 3.70 18.03
N ILE A 6 0.73 2.77 17.25
CA ILE A 6 1.44 2.19 16.12
C ILE A 6 0.63 2.45 14.86
N PHE A 7 1.21 3.18 13.93
CA PHE A 7 0.66 3.43 12.60
C PHE A 7 1.30 2.45 11.62
N PHE A 8 0.47 1.67 10.97
CA PHE A 8 0.90 0.77 9.91
C PHE A 8 0.56 1.36 8.56
N ASP A 9 1.49 1.24 7.61
CA ASP A 9 1.08 1.20 6.22
C ASP A 9 0.23 -0.05 5.97
N LEU A 10 -0.54 -0.07 4.88
CA LEU A 10 -1.44 -1.18 4.58
C LEU A 10 -0.89 -2.08 3.47
N ASP A 11 -0.63 -1.49 2.29
CA ASP A 11 -0.31 -2.24 1.08
C ASP A 11 1.14 -2.77 1.12
N ASN A 12 1.32 -4.08 0.96
CA ASN A 12 2.57 -4.81 1.14
C ASN A 12 3.17 -4.80 2.57
N THR A 13 2.56 -4.07 3.50
CA THR A 13 2.93 -4.13 4.92
C THR A 13 2.06 -5.12 5.69
N LEU A 14 0.75 -5.01 5.61
CA LEU A 14 -0.21 -5.92 6.23
C LEU A 14 -1.05 -6.68 5.21
N TRP A 15 -1.44 -6.03 4.13
CA TRP A 15 -2.22 -6.57 3.03
C TRP A 15 -1.30 -6.84 1.84
N ASP A 16 -1.25 -8.07 1.34
CA ASP A 16 -0.34 -8.48 0.26
C ASP A 16 -0.81 -7.93 -1.10
N HIS A 17 -0.52 -6.64 -1.32
CA HIS A 17 -0.95 -5.93 -2.52
C HIS A 17 -0.39 -6.58 -3.79
N ARG A 18 0.88 -6.94 -3.82
CA ARG A 18 1.52 -7.54 -5.01
C ARG A 18 0.82 -8.82 -5.43
N ARG A 19 0.57 -9.71 -4.47
CA ARG A 19 -0.10 -11.00 -4.73
C ARG A 19 -1.55 -10.79 -5.16
N ASN A 20 -2.31 -9.99 -4.43
CA ASN A 20 -3.72 -9.77 -4.68
C ASN A 20 -3.93 -9.06 -6.03
N ALA A 21 -3.10 -8.06 -6.36
CA ALA A 21 -3.12 -7.39 -7.65
C ALA A 21 -2.74 -8.32 -8.80
N TYR A 22 -1.71 -9.14 -8.63
CA TYR A 22 -1.30 -10.14 -9.64
C TYR A 22 -2.44 -11.10 -9.99
N LEU A 23 -3.09 -11.67 -8.97
CA LEU A 23 -4.19 -12.62 -9.17
C LEU A 23 -5.38 -11.95 -9.86
N THR A 24 -5.75 -10.76 -9.42
CA THR A 24 -6.85 -9.99 -10.03
C THR A 24 -6.57 -9.67 -11.49
N LEU A 25 -5.37 -9.15 -11.79
CA LEU A 25 -5.00 -8.82 -13.16
C LEU A 25 -4.97 -10.04 -14.07
N LYS A 26 -4.52 -11.19 -13.53
CA LYS A 26 -4.50 -12.45 -14.28
C LYS A 26 -5.91 -12.90 -14.63
N ASP A 27 -6.85 -12.78 -13.71
CA ASP A 27 -8.25 -13.12 -13.96
C ASP A 27 -8.89 -12.21 -15.01
N ILE A 28 -8.69 -10.89 -14.90
CA ILE A 28 -9.20 -9.92 -15.87
C ILE A 28 -8.59 -10.20 -17.26
N PHE A 29 -7.27 -10.37 -17.31
CA PHE A 29 -6.52 -10.62 -18.55
C PHE A 29 -7.02 -11.88 -19.29
N ASN A 30 -7.22 -12.98 -18.55
CA ASN A 30 -7.71 -14.23 -19.09
C ASN A 30 -9.17 -14.12 -19.56
N ARG A 31 -10.03 -13.49 -18.76
CA ARG A 31 -11.44 -13.28 -19.08
C ARG A 31 -11.62 -12.41 -20.34
N GLN A 32 -10.75 -11.44 -20.53
CA GLN A 32 -10.74 -10.59 -21.72
C GLN A 32 -10.05 -11.23 -22.93
N LYS A 33 -9.50 -12.45 -22.76
CA LYS A 33 -8.80 -13.21 -23.81
C LYS A 33 -7.69 -12.41 -24.49
N VAL A 34 -6.94 -11.61 -23.69
CA VAL A 34 -5.92 -10.71 -24.21
C VAL A 34 -4.83 -11.47 -24.97
N SER A 35 -4.43 -12.66 -24.46
CA SER A 35 -3.45 -13.51 -25.16
C SER A 35 -3.92 -13.91 -26.56
N GLU A 36 -5.18 -14.27 -26.70
CA GLU A 36 -5.75 -14.71 -27.99
C GLU A 36 -5.91 -13.57 -28.97
N LYS A 37 -6.35 -12.38 -28.48
CA LYS A 37 -6.63 -11.20 -29.30
C LYS A 37 -5.36 -10.51 -29.80
N TYR A 38 -4.33 -10.43 -28.94
CA TYR A 38 -3.16 -9.57 -29.17
C TYR A 38 -1.84 -10.35 -29.20
N ASN A 39 -1.86 -11.67 -29.06
CA ASN A 39 -0.65 -12.51 -28.95
C ASN A 39 0.31 -12.04 -27.86
N LEU A 40 -0.24 -11.56 -26.74
CA LEU A 40 0.50 -11.07 -25.56
C LEU A 40 0.34 -12.09 -24.43
N ASN A 41 1.45 -12.49 -23.78
CA ASN A 41 1.34 -13.32 -22.58
C ASN A 41 1.16 -12.46 -21.33
N PHE A 42 0.57 -13.04 -20.29
CA PHE A 42 0.26 -12.33 -19.06
C PHE A 42 1.52 -11.86 -18.29
N GLU A 43 2.56 -12.67 -18.24
CA GLU A 43 3.75 -12.36 -17.45
C GLU A 43 4.50 -11.14 -18.02
N ASP A 44 4.54 -11.00 -19.36
CA ASP A 44 5.13 -9.82 -19.99
C ASP A 44 4.28 -8.57 -19.75
N PHE A 45 2.94 -8.70 -19.89
CA PHE A 45 2.01 -7.62 -19.56
C PHE A 45 2.16 -7.19 -18.10
N HIS A 46 2.13 -8.14 -17.16
CA HIS A 46 2.21 -7.84 -15.72
C HIS A 46 3.52 -7.16 -15.34
N ARG A 47 4.65 -7.60 -15.90
CA ARG A 47 5.96 -6.98 -15.66
C ARG A 47 5.97 -5.51 -16.08
N GLU A 48 5.44 -5.22 -17.28
CA GLU A 48 5.41 -3.84 -17.78
C GLU A 48 4.38 -3.00 -17.03
N TYR A 49 3.18 -3.53 -16.78
CA TYR A 49 2.19 -2.88 -15.94
C TYR A 49 2.78 -2.50 -14.57
N PHE A 50 3.50 -3.42 -13.94
CA PHE A 50 4.11 -3.16 -12.64
C PHE A 50 5.08 -1.97 -12.72
N THR A 51 5.97 -1.95 -13.70
CA THR A 51 6.95 -0.87 -13.92
C THR A 51 6.26 0.48 -14.14
N ILE A 52 5.23 0.51 -14.98
CA ILE A 52 4.48 1.74 -15.28
C ILE A 52 3.68 2.21 -14.05
N ASN A 53 3.00 1.29 -13.38
CA ASN A 53 2.19 1.59 -12.19
C ASN A 53 3.04 2.16 -11.05
N GLU A 54 4.20 1.57 -10.75
CA GLU A 54 5.12 2.08 -9.73
C GLU A 54 5.57 3.51 -10.07
N ARG A 55 5.98 3.76 -11.31
CA ARG A 55 6.35 5.12 -11.75
C ARG A 55 5.20 6.13 -11.59
N LEU A 56 3.99 5.75 -11.93
CA LEU A 56 2.81 6.63 -11.77
C LEU A 56 2.50 6.89 -10.29
N TRP A 57 2.70 5.90 -9.41
CA TRP A 57 2.56 6.09 -7.97
C TRP A 57 3.64 7.00 -7.38
N GLU A 58 4.89 6.94 -7.90
CA GLU A 58 5.93 7.92 -7.56
C GLU A 58 5.51 9.33 -7.94
N GLN A 59 5.02 9.52 -9.16
CA GLN A 59 4.56 10.82 -9.65
C GLN A 59 3.35 11.39 -8.87
N ILE A 60 2.40 10.54 -8.46
CA ILE A 60 1.27 10.99 -7.63
C ILE A 60 1.73 11.32 -6.20
N ARG A 61 2.71 10.57 -5.65
CA ARG A 61 3.36 10.87 -4.36
C ARG A 61 4.04 12.24 -4.40
N ASP A 62 4.76 12.53 -5.48
CA ASP A 62 5.53 13.75 -5.66
C ASP A 62 4.66 14.94 -6.14
N GLY A 63 3.36 14.71 -6.34
CA GLY A 63 2.39 15.75 -6.74
C GLY A 63 2.47 16.17 -8.20
N GLU A 64 3.17 15.41 -9.05
CA GLU A 64 3.33 15.68 -10.47
C GLU A 64 2.06 15.36 -11.27
N ILE A 65 1.32 14.36 -10.84
CA ILE A 65 0.05 13.93 -11.45
C ILE A 65 -1.02 13.75 -10.36
N ASP A 66 -2.27 13.74 -10.79
CA ASP A 66 -3.41 13.44 -9.94
C ASP A 66 -3.90 11.99 -10.07
N LYS A 67 -4.87 11.63 -9.24
CA LYS A 67 -5.51 10.32 -9.22
C LYS A 67 -6.15 9.95 -10.56
N ASP A 68 -6.78 10.92 -11.22
CA ASP A 68 -7.49 10.67 -12.47
C ASP A 68 -6.50 10.39 -13.61
N TYR A 69 -5.35 11.08 -13.62
CA TYR A 69 -4.28 10.79 -14.56
C TYR A 69 -3.74 9.36 -14.36
N LEU A 70 -3.39 8.97 -13.11
CA LEU A 70 -2.90 7.63 -12.80
C LEU A 70 -3.88 6.55 -13.27
N ARG A 71 -5.17 6.70 -12.93
CA ARG A 71 -6.22 5.75 -13.29
C ARG A 71 -6.39 5.59 -14.79
N LYS A 72 -6.31 6.69 -15.53
CA LYS A 72 -6.42 6.69 -16.98
C LYS A 72 -5.22 6.03 -17.67
N HIS A 73 -4.02 6.21 -17.11
CA HIS A 73 -2.79 5.88 -17.83
C HIS A 73 -2.19 4.52 -17.45
N ARG A 74 -2.38 4.02 -16.21
CA ARG A 74 -1.68 2.80 -15.77
C ARG A 74 -1.94 1.59 -16.67
N PHE A 75 -3.15 1.36 -17.14
CA PHE A 75 -3.45 0.26 -18.07
C PHE A 75 -3.26 0.67 -19.52
N TYR A 76 -3.63 1.88 -19.90
CA TYR A 76 -3.48 2.36 -21.26
C TYR A 76 -2.01 2.35 -21.70
N ASP A 77 -1.13 2.97 -20.91
CA ASP A 77 0.30 3.01 -21.23
C ASP A 77 0.92 1.59 -21.24
N SER A 78 0.42 0.70 -20.36
CA SER A 78 0.88 -0.70 -20.33
C SER A 78 0.51 -1.46 -21.60
N PHE A 79 -0.69 -1.28 -22.14
CA PHE A 79 -1.08 -1.88 -23.41
C PHE A 79 -0.37 -1.21 -24.60
N LEU A 80 -0.25 0.12 -24.55
CA LEU A 80 0.41 0.90 -25.60
C LEU A 80 1.90 0.51 -25.76
N PHE A 81 2.59 0.13 -24.67
CA PHE A 81 3.95 -0.38 -24.71
C PHE A 81 4.09 -1.60 -25.63
N PHE A 82 3.06 -2.44 -25.70
CA PHE A 82 3.00 -3.60 -26.61
C PHE A 82 2.40 -3.28 -27.99
N GLY A 83 2.18 -1.99 -28.29
CA GLY A 83 1.57 -1.55 -29.54
C GLY A 83 0.05 -1.76 -29.61
N ILE A 84 -0.58 -1.99 -28.46
CA ILE A 84 -2.03 -2.17 -28.34
C ILE A 84 -2.64 -0.81 -27.98
N ASP A 85 -3.12 -0.08 -28.97
CA ASP A 85 -3.82 1.20 -28.81
C ASP A 85 -5.34 0.96 -28.68
N ASP A 86 -5.77 0.51 -27.50
CA ASP A 86 -7.15 0.11 -27.20
C ASP A 86 -7.60 0.76 -25.88
N LEU A 87 -8.21 1.94 -25.99
CA LEU A 87 -8.74 2.70 -24.85
C LEU A 87 -9.89 1.98 -24.14
N GLU A 88 -10.71 1.22 -24.89
CA GLU A 88 -11.85 0.50 -24.31
C GLU A 88 -11.35 -0.65 -23.43
N LEU A 89 -10.33 -1.38 -23.90
CA LEU A 89 -9.68 -2.42 -23.11
C LEU A 89 -9.03 -1.85 -21.84
N ALA A 90 -8.30 -0.74 -21.97
CA ALA A 90 -7.65 -0.10 -20.83
C ALA A 90 -8.67 0.38 -19.79
N GLN A 91 -9.76 1.00 -20.21
CA GLN A 91 -10.85 1.44 -19.34
C GLN A 91 -11.54 0.25 -18.66
N LEU A 92 -11.76 -0.85 -19.39
CA LEU A 92 -12.32 -2.06 -18.82
C LEU A 92 -11.43 -2.66 -17.72
N PHE A 93 -10.11 -2.66 -17.91
CA PHE A 93 -9.18 -3.08 -16.87
C PHE A 93 -9.25 -2.19 -15.65
N GLU A 94 -9.30 -0.85 -15.84
CA GLU A 94 -9.42 0.10 -14.73
C GLU A 94 -10.71 -0.09 -13.94
N ASP A 95 -11.85 -0.22 -14.62
CA ASP A 95 -13.17 -0.35 -13.99
C ASP A 95 -13.29 -1.65 -13.17
N ASN A 96 -12.73 -2.75 -13.69
CA ASN A 96 -12.78 -4.02 -13.00
C ASN A 96 -11.72 -4.14 -11.90
N PHE A 97 -10.52 -3.58 -12.10
CA PHE A 97 -9.41 -3.81 -11.19
C PHE A 97 -9.67 -3.34 -9.76
N LEU A 98 -10.22 -2.13 -9.59
CA LEU A 98 -10.47 -1.56 -8.25
C LEU A 98 -11.56 -2.31 -7.47
N ASP A 99 -12.54 -2.86 -8.17
CA ASP A 99 -13.61 -3.63 -7.54
C ASP A 99 -13.18 -5.08 -7.30
N GLU A 100 -12.52 -5.69 -8.27
CA GLU A 100 -12.19 -7.11 -8.24
C GLU A 100 -10.92 -7.42 -7.43
N ILE A 101 -10.02 -6.46 -7.21
CA ILE A 101 -8.86 -6.65 -6.34
C ILE A 101 -9.28 -7.05 -4.92
N LEU A 102 -10.48 -6.71 -4.53
CA LEU A 102 -11.07 -7.06 -3.23
C LEU A 102 -11.62 -8.49 -3.18
N ASN A 103 -11.61 -9.24 -4.29
CA ASN A 103 -11.92 -10.66 -4.30
C ASN A 103 -10.77 -11.50 -3.73
N TYR A 104 -9.56 -10.94 -3.74
CA TYR A 104 -8.37 -11.50 -3.12
C TYR A 104 -7.98 -10.64 -1.92
N ASN A 105 -7.89 -11.28 -0.75
CA ASN A 105 -7.65 -10.56 0.51
C ASN A 105 -6.55 -11.22 1.33
N ASP A 106 -5.53 -11.74 0.64
CA ASP A 106 -4.37 -12.32 1.29
C ASP A 106 -3.64 -11.24 2.09
N LEU A 107 -3.33 -11.58 3.34
CA LEU A 107 -2.49 -10.77 4.20
C LEU A 107 -1.02 -11.17 4.02
N VAL A 108 -0.12 -10.24 4.30
CA VAL A 108 1.30 -10.53 4.44
C VAL A 108 1.51 -11.55 5.55
N GLU A 109 2.42 -12.50 5.33
CA GLU A 109 2.71 -13.56 6.30
C GLU A 109 3.00 -13.01 7.70
N GLY A 110 2.24 -13.49 8.68
CA GLY A 110 2.36 -13.09 10.08
C GLY A 110 1.63 -11.79 10.46
N ALA A 111 0.94 -11.12 9.51
CA ALA A 111 0.23 -9.88 9.81
C ALA A 111 -0.88 -10.08 10.85
N PHE A 112 -1.71 -11.11 10.69
CA PHE A 112 -2.79 -11.40 11.62
C PHE A 112 -2.25 -11.69 13.03
N ASP A 113 -1.26 -12.58 13.13
CA ASP A 113 -0.63 -12.95 14.42
C ASP A 113 0.06 -11.76 15.11
N LEU A 114 0.59 -10.81 14.32
CA LEU A 114 1.18 -9.58 14.85
C LEU A 114 0.11 -8.67 15.42
N LEU A 115 -1.00 -8.48 14.70
CA LEU A 115 -2.10 -7.61 15.14
C LEU A 115 -2.74 -8.14 16.43
N GLU A 116 -2.95 -9.45 16.54
CA GLU A 116 -3.41 -10.08 17.79
C GLU A 116 -2.45 -9.80 18.95
N TYR A 117 -1.15 -10.08 18.76
CA TYR A 117 -0.13 -9.86 19.78
C TYR A 117 -0.11 -8.40 20.26
N LEU A 118 -0.11 -7.44 19.34
CA LEU A 118 -0.06 -6.01 19.69
C LEU A 118 -1.34 -5.56 20.40
N SER A 119 -2.48 -6.09 20.00
CA SER A 119 -3.77 -5.83 20.66
C SER A 119 -3.79 -6.36 22.10
N GLU A 120 -3.29 -7.59 22.34
CA GLU A 120 -3.15 -8.15 23.69
C GLU A 120 -2.20 -7.33 24.57
N LYS A 121 -1.16 -6.75 23.97
CA LYS A 121 -0.23 -5.81 24.63
C LYS A 121 -0.83 -4.42 24.84
N LYS A 122 -2.06 -4.18 24.35
CA LYS A 122 -2.82 -2.93 24.48
C LYS A 122 -2.18 -1.74 23.76
N TYR A 123 -1.45 -2.00 22.67
CA TYR A 123 -1.10 -0.94 21.74
C TYR A 123 -2.34 -0.46 21.00
N LYS A 124 -2.42 0.83 20.74
CA LYS A 124 -3.42 1.44 19.88
C LYS A 124 -2.93 1.39 18.44
N LEU A 125 -3.67 0.67 17.60
CA LEU A 125 -3.25 0.42 16.24
C LEU A 125 -4.02 1.32 15.26
N HIS A 126 -3.33 1.78 14.23
CA HIS A 126 -3.86 2.69 13.24
C HIS A 126 -3.34 2.32 11.85
N ILE A 127 -4.13 2.59 10.82
CA ILE A 127 -3.68 2.55 9.42
C ILE A 127 -3.40 3.98 8.94
N LEU A 128 -2.29 4.15 8.20
CA LEU A 128 -1.97 5.35 7.43
C LEU A 128 -1.48 4.94 6.04
N SER A 129 -2.36 4.98 5.05
CA SER A 129 -2.12 4.48 3.69
C SER A 129 -2.16 5.61 2.66
N ASN A 130 -1.28 5.53 1.65
CA ASN A 130 -1.32 6.36 0.44
C ASN A 130 -2.36 5.87 -0.58
N GLY A 131 -2.96 4.72 -0.34
CA GLY A 131 -3.97 4.12 -1.20
C GLY A 131 -5.28 4.91 -1.26
N PHE A 132 -6.09 4.61 -2.28
CA PHE A 132 -7.38 5.28 -2.47
C PHE A 132 -8.37 4.95 -1.36
N LYS A 133 -9.10 5.97 -0.90
CA LYS A 133 -10.03 5.87 0.23
C LYS A 133 -11.07 4.76 0.02
N GLU A 134 -11.62 4.66 -1.18
CA GLU A 134 -12.69 3.72 -1.52
C GLU A 134 -12.28 2.24 -1.37
N VAL A 135 -10.98 1.93 -1.52
CA VAL A 135 -10.47 0.55 -1.37
C VAL A 135 -9.78 0.30 -0.03
N THR A 136 -9.13 1.30 0.57
CA THR A 136 -8.38 1.16 1.84
C THR A 136 -9.26 0.60 2.97
N TYR A 137 -10.44 1.17 3.17
CA TYR A 137 -11.37 0.68 4.19
C TYR A 137 -11.89 -0.73 3.91
N ARG A 138 -12.22 -1.01 2.64
CA ARG A 138 -12.73 -2.32 2.22
C ARG A 138 -11.68 -3.40 2.32
N LYS A 139 -10.40 -3.10 2.02
CA LYS A 139 -9.27 -4.02 2.25
C LYS A 139 -9.21 -4.46 3.71
N CYS A 140 -9.24 -3.52 4.65
CA CYS A 140 -9.22 -3.83 6.07
C CYS A 140 -10.44 -4.65 6.51
N GLU A 141 -11.62 -4.34 5.97
CA GLU A 141 -12.87 -5.02 6.31
C GLU A 141 -12.90 -6.45 5.78
N LEU A 142 -12.64 -6.63 4.48
CA LEU A 142 -12.75 -7.93 3.81
C LEU A 142 -11.61 -8.89 4.19
N SER A 143 -10.44 -8.38 4.55
CA SER A 143 -9.35 -9.19 5.10
C SER A 143 -9.51 -9.52 6.59
N GLY A 144 -10.57 -9.02 7.25
CA GLY A 144 -10.88 -9.33 8.64
C GLY A 144 -10.04 -8.58 9.68
N ILE A 145 -9.19 -7.61 9.27
CA ILE A 145 -8.29 -6.91 10.20
C ILE A 145 -8.84 -5.58 10.71
N LYS A 146 -9.96 -5.09 10.18
CA LYS A 146 -10.53 -3.78 10.52
C LYS A 146 -10.67 -3.53 12.02
N ASN A 147 -11.12 -4.54 12.77
CA ASN A 147 -11.43 -4.41 14.19
C ASN A 147 -10.21 -4.24 15.10
N TYR A 148 -9.00 -4.43 14.59
CA TYR A 148 -7.77 -4.15 15.33
C TYR A 148 -7.43 -2.66 15.40
N PHE A 149 -7.99 -1.84 14.48
CA PHE A 149 -7.58 -0.44 14.31
C PHE A 149 -8.58 0.53 14.93
N GLU A 150 -8.06 1.45 15.76
CA GLU A 150 -8.85 2.58 16.27
C GLU A 150 -9.12 3.62 15.16
N THR A 151 -8.17 3.81 14.24
CA THR A 151 -8.36 4.68 13.06
C THR A 151 -7.79 4.05 11.80
N ILE A 152 -8.48 4.28 10.69
CA ILE A 152 -8.01 3.97 9.33
C ILE A 152 -7.99 5.29 8.58
N THR A 153 -6.80 5.70 8.12
CA THR A 153 -6.58 6.96 7.41
C THR A 153 -6.05 6.67 6.02
N SER A 154 -6.77 7.14 5.01
CA SER A 154 -6.30 7.22 3.64
C SER A 154 -5.83 8.64 3.35
N ALA A 155 -4.72 8.79 2.65
CA ALA A 155 -4.20 10.08 2.19
C ALA A 155 -5.22 10.88 1.32
N ASP A 156 -6.13 10.19 0.64
CA ASP A 156 -7.22 10.82 -0.11
C ASP A 156 -8.18 11.64 0.78
N GLU A 157 -8.18 11.45 2.11
CA GLU A 157 -9.03 12.24 3.01
C GLU A 157 -8.64 13.73 3.02
N ILE A 158 -7.37 14.02 2.73
CA ILE A 158 -6.84 15.39 2.66
C ILE A 158 -6.12 15.70 1.36
N ASN A 159 -6.10 14.75 0.40
CA ASN A 159 -5.37 14.84 -0.87
C ASN A 159 -3.86 15.13 -0.73
N ILE A 160 -3.28 14.72 0.39
CA ILE A 160 -1.84 14.84 0.67
C ILE A 160 -1.33 13.47 1.09
N ARG A 161 -0.23 13.03 0.49
CA ARG A 161 0.33 11.68 0.67
C ARG A 161 1.62 11.69 1.47
N LYS A 162 1.94 10.58 2.13
CA LYS A 162 3.28 10.34 2.64
C LYS A 162 4.27 10.47 1.47
N PRO A 163 5.41 11.14 1.62
CA PRO A 163 6.09 11.53 2.87
C PRO A 163 5.76 12.94 3.41
N HIS A 164 4.78 13.67 2.86
CA HIS A 164 4.47 15.02 3.30
C HIS A 164 4.02 15.06 4.78
N PRO A 165 4.52 16.01 5.59
CA PRO A 165 4.31 16.03 7.04
C PRO A 165 2.83 16.17 7.44
N GLU A 166 2.04 16.86 6.63
CA GLU A 166 0.62 17.13 6.90
C GLU A 166 -0.21 15.86 7.03
N VAL A 167 0.13 14.78 6.31
CA VAL A 167 -0.62 13.53 6.39
C VAL A 167 -0.37 12.80 7.72
N TYR A 168 0.86 12.87 8.25
CA TYR A 168 1.16 12.30 9.58
C TYR A 168 0.51 13.15 10.68
N GLU A 169 0.53 14.46 10.56
CA GLU A 169 -0.14 15.36 11.51
C GLU A 169 -1.65 15.08 11.54
N TYR A 170 -2.26 14.93 10.36
CA TYR A 170 -3.67 14.57 10.25
C TYR A 170 -3.97 13.22 10.91
N ALA A 171 -3.15 12.20 10.64
CA ALA A 171 -3.33 10.87 11.22
C ALA A 171 -3.19 10.86 12.74
N LEU A 172 -2.17 11.56 13.29
CA LEU A 172 -2.00 11.72 14.73
C LEU A 172 -3.19 12.43 15.37
N LYS A 173 -3.66 13.51 14.78
CA LYS A 173 -4.84 14.25 15.26
C LYS A 173 -6.09 13.39 15.27
N LYS A 174 -6.32 12.61 14.19
CA LYS A 174 -7.44 11.68 14.07
C LYS A 174 -7.39 10.58 15.12
N ALA A 175 -6.18 10.11 15.45
CA ALA A 175 -5.95 9.08 16.46
C ALA A 175 -5.94 9.61 17.91
N GLY A 176 -5.92 10.92 18.12
CA GLY A 176 -5.69 11.53 19.42
C GLY A 176 -4.31 11.17 20.01
N ALA A 177 -3.32 10.96 19.14
CA ALA A 177 -1.99 10.48 19.49
C ALA A 177 -0.97 11.61 19.55
N GLN A 178 0.05 11.45 20.41
CA GLN A 178 1.23 12.33 20.45
C GLN A 178 2.37 11.71 19.66
N LYS A 179 3.16 12.53 19.00
CA LYS A 179 4.27 12.10 18.15
C LYS A 179 5.30 11.25 18.91
N GLU A 180 5.64 11.66 20.12
CA GLU A 180 6.65 11.04 20.98
C GLU A 180 6.25 9.65 21.49
N GLU A 181 4.96 9.32 21.43
CA GLU A 181 4.37 8.04 21.83
C GLU A 181 3.96 7.19 20.63
N SER A 182 4.30 7.65 19.43
CA SER A 182 3.86 7.05 18.16
C SER A 182 5.02 6.51 17.35
N MET A 183 4.75 5.46 16.57
CA MET A 183 5.69 4.95 15.59
C MET A 183 4.99 4.61 14.27
N MET A 184 5.76 4.65 13.17
CA MET A 184 5.33 4.20 11.84
C MET A 184 6.02 2.90 11.49
N ILE A 185 5.28 1.96 10.89
CA ILE A 185 5.79 0.69 10.35
C ILE A 185 5.28 0.57 8.92
N GLY A 186 6.19 0.41 7.97
CA GLY A 186 5.82 0.27 6.57
C GLY A 186 6.96 -0.25 5.70
N ASP A 187 6.64 -0.54 4.43
CA ASP A 187 7.54 -1.11 3.43
C ASP A 187 8.08 -0.10 2.43
N ASP A 188 7.50 1.10 2.35
CA ASP A 188 7.98 2.17 1.48
C ASP A 188 9.04 3.01 2.19
N TRP A 189 10.28 2.95 1.65
CA TRP A 189 11.41 3.69 2.23
C TRP A 189 11.17 5.20 2.25
N ILE A 190 10.64 5.77 1.17
CA ILE A 190 10.42 7.22 1.07
C ILE A 190 9.19 7.63 1.89
N ALA A 191 8.07 6.97 1.65
CA ALA A 191 6.80 7.35 2.25
C ALA A 191 6.76 7.02 3.75
N ASP A 192 7.20 5.85 4.20
CA ASP A 192 7.03 5.44 5.60
C ASP A 192 8.24 5.77 6.47
N VAL A 193 9.44 5.55 5.91
CA VAL A 193 10.67 5.67 6.69
C VAL A 193 11.21 7.10 6.68
N GLU A 194 11.55 7.63 5.51
CA GLU A 194 12.08 9.00 5.42
C GLU A 194 11.05 10.03 5.85
N GLY A 195 9.80 9.88 5.38
CA GLY A 195 8.71 10.77 5.76
C GLY A 195 8.39 10.69 7.24
N GLY A 196 8.20 9.50 7.80
CA GLY A 196 7.92 9.31 9.23
C GLY A 196 9.05 9.83 10.12
N LYS A 197 10.30 9.54 9.76
CA LYS A 197 11.49 10.01 10.48
C LYS A 197 11.64 11.52 10.41
N SER A 198 11.46 12.12 9.23
CA SER A 198 11.54 13.58 9.04
C SER A 198 10.44 14.30 9.81
N PHE A 199 9.26 13.70 9.91
CA PHE A 199 8.18 14.20 10.75
C PHE A 199 8.49 14.05 12.26
N GLY A 200 9.40 13.15 12.64
CA GLY A 200 9.86 12.91 14.02
C GLY A 200 9.20 11.71 14.71
N LEU A 201 8.63 10.79 13.97
CA LEU A 201 8.19 9.50 14.48
C LEU A 201 9.37 8.53 14.64
N LYS A 202 9.24 7.57 15.53
CA LYS A 202 10.02 6.34 15.45
C LYS A 202 9.54 5.53 14.24
N VAL A 203 10.46 4.86 13.55
CA VAL A 203 10.12 4.11 12.35
C VAL A 203 10.71 2.70 12.40
N ILE A 204 9.97 1.75 11.85
CA ILE A 204 10.46 0.41 11.51
C ILE A 204 10.25 0.22 10.02
N PHE A 205 11.32 -0.10 9.31
CA PHE A 205 11.28 -0.45 7.91
C PHE A 205 11.03 -1.95 7.75
N PHE A 206 9.96 -2.31 7.07
CA PHE A 206 9.67 -3.68 6.70
C PHE A 206 10.20 -3.96 5.28
N ASP A 207 11.44 -4.44 5.19
CA ASP A 207 12.16 -4.71 3.93
C ASP A 207 11.69 -6.04 3.31
N VAL A 208 10.40 -6.11 2.97
CA VAL A 208 9.75 -7.30 2.38
C VAL A 208 10.30 -7.62 0.99
N PHE A 209 10.81 -6.62 0.27
CA PHE A 209 11.31 -6.77 -1.11
C PHE A 209 12.82 -6.97 -1.19
N ASN A 210 13.53 -6.93 -0.06
CA ASN A 210 14.98 -7.02 0.03
C ASN A 210 15.72 -5.89 -0.71
N ASP A 211 15.19 -4.67 -0.62
CA ASP A 211 15.78 -3.46 -1.20
C ASP A 211 17.09 -3.07 -0.51
N ASN A 212 17.28 -3.57 0.74
CA ASN A 212 18.48 -3.38 1.55
C ASN A 212 18.79 -1.92 1.92
N TYR A 213 17.76 -1.06 1.95
CA TYR A 213 17.92 0.29 2.48
C TYR A 213 18.32 0.27 3.96
N LYS A 214 19.17 1.22 4.34
CA LYS A 214 19.65 1.36 5.72
C LYS A 214 19.87 2.84 6.05
N ALA A 215 19.51 3.22 7.26
CA ALA A 215 19.85 4.51 7.83
C ALA A 215 20.15 4.38 9.32
N PRO A 216 20.95 5.27 9.92
CA PRO A 216 21.10 5.34 11.37
C PRO A 216 19.71 5.49 12.02
N ASP A 217 19.53 4.82 13.16
CA ASP A 217 18.30 4.89 13.96
C ASP A 217 17.02 4.35 13.27
N VAL A 218 17.15 3.58 12.20
CA VAL A 218 16.05 2.85 11.57
C VAL A 218 16.22 1.36 11.85
N THR A 219 15.22 0.79 12.51
CA THR A 219 15.14 -0.67 12.67
C THR A 219 14.61 -1.26 11.37
N VAL A 220 15.36 -2.23 10.82
CA VAL A 220 14.96 -2.95 9.60
C VAL A 220 14.57 -4.37 9.98
N ILE A 221 13.42 -4.80 9.50
CA ILE A 221 12.93 -6.18 9.67
C ILE A 221 12.59 -6.79 8.30
N LYS A 222 12.67 -8.10 8.19
CA LYS A 222 12.29 -8.85 6.98
C LYS A 222 11.06 -9.73 7.19
N LYS A 223 10.64 -9.88 8.42
CA LYS A 223 9.42 -10.60 8.81
C LYS A 223 8.67 -9.83 9.87
N LEU A 224 7.36 -9.76 9.75
CA LEU A 224 6.51 -9.09 10.74
C LEU A 224 6.63 -9.69 12.13
N SER A 225 6.94 -10.98 12.23
CA SER A 225 7.14 -11.66 13.51
C SER A 225 8.30 -11.08 14.34
N GLU A 226 9.28 -10.44 13.71
CA GLU A 226 10.41 -9.80 14.40
C GLU A 226 9.97 -8.63 15.29
N ILE A 227 8.86 -7.97 14.95
CA ILE A 227 8.29 -6.87 15.75
C ILE A 227 7.96 -7.34 17.17
N LYS A 228 7.54 -8.60 17.36
CA LYS A 228 7.22 -9.17 18.67
C LYS A 228 8.40 -9.18 19.66
N THR A 229 9.62 -9.08 19.16
CA THR A 229 10.83 -9.01 19.99
C THR A 229 11.28 -7.58 20.26
N LEU A 230 10.71 -6.60 19.55
CA LEU A 230 11.04 -5.18 19.65
C LEU A 230 10.03 -4.42 20.52
N LEU A 231 8.82 -4.93 20.64
CA LEU A 231 7.67 -4.35 21.34
C LEU A 231 7.08 -5.35 22.33
#